data_846005056032f028d896a528d65ca8bb
#
_entry.id   846005056032f028d896a528d65ca8bb
#
_cell.length_a   1.000
_cell.length_b   1.000
_cell.length_c   1.000
_cell.angle_alpha   90.00
_cell.angle_beta   90.00
_cell.angle_gamma   90.00
#
_symmetry.space_group_name_H-M   'P 1'
#
loop_
_entity.id
_entity.type
_entity.pdbx_description
1 polymer ?
#
loop_
_entity_poly.entity_id
_entity_poly.type
_entity_poly.pdbx_seq_one_letter_code
_entity_poly.pdbx_strand_id
1 'polypeptide(L)'
;MALLDDDDISTALALLPGWGIEDGMLVKEYVFPEGFMAAIAFVDRVAVAAEDADHHPDIDIRWNRVRIAVVTHDEGGITGKDTGLAAECDRLAVA
;
A
#
# COMPACT_ATOMS: atom_id res chain seq x y z
N MET A 1 14.04 -10.75 -1.46
CA MET A 1 13.60 -10.59 -0.06
C MET A 1 12.68 -11.73 0.32
N ALA A 2 12.83 -12.27 1.53
CA ALA A 2 12.09 -13.47 1.96
C ALA A 2 10.62 -13.16 2.27
N LEU A 3 9.76 -14.14 2.00
CA LEU A 3 8.36 -14.09 2.40
C LEU A 3 8.24 -13.92 3.91
N LEU A 4 7.30 -13.09 4.34
CA LEU A 4 6.93 -12.98 5.74
C LEU A 4 6.03 -14.15 6.12
N ASP A 5 6.22 -14.71 7.32
CA ASP A 5 5.30 -15.71 7.84
C ASP A 5 4.07 -15.03 8.47
N ASP A 6 3.11 -15.84 8.93
CA ASP A 6 1.86 -15.31 9.49
C ASP A 6 2.09 -14.42 10.72
N ASP A 7 3.06 -14.78 11.56
CA ASP A 7 3.39 -13.98 12.76
C ASP A 7 4.01 -12.64 12.37
N ASP A 8 4.90 -12.63 11.38
CA ASP A 8 5.50 -11.40 10.86
C ASP A 8 4.43 -10.49 10.25
N ILE A 9 3.49 -11.06 9.51
CA ILE A 9 2.39 -10.29 8.92
C ILE A 9 1.51 -9.69 10.02
N SER A 10 1.15 -10.48 11.04
CA SER A 10 0.36 -9.98 12.16
C SER A 10 1.04 -8.83 12.89
N THR A 11 2.35 -8.95 13.11
CA THR A 11 3.14 -7.90 13.74
C THR A 11 3.13 -6.63 12.90
N ALA A 12 3.32 -6.76 11.59
CA ALA A 12 3.31 -5.62 10.68
C ALA A 12 1.93 -4.95 10.64
N LEU A 13 0.85 -5.73 10.57
CA LEU A 13 -0.51 -5.18 10.52
C LEU A 13 -0.87 -4.40 11.78
N ALA A 14 -0.31 -4.76 12.92
CA ALA A 14 -0.52 -4.01 14.17
C ALA A 14 0.02 -2.57 14.07
N LEU A 15 0.99 -2.32 13.19
CA LEU A 15 1.59 -1.01 12.96
C LEU A 15 1.03 -0.31 11.71
N LEU A 16 0.11 -0.95 11.00
CA LEU A 16 -0.45 -0.47 9.74
C LEU A 16 -1.98 -0.42 9.84
N PRO A 17 -2.53 0.56 10.56
CA PRO A 17 -3.99 0.64 10.75
C PRO A 17 -4.71 0.80 9.42
N GLY A 18 -5.79 0.04 9.25
CA GLY A 18 -6.58 0.05 8.01
C GLY A 18 -6.06 -0.88 6.93
N TRP A 19 -4.85 -1.43 7.07
CA TRP A 19 -4.33 -2.43 6.15
C TRP A 19 -4.85 -3.82 6.52
N GLY A 20 -5.12 -4.62 5.52
CA GLY A 20 -5.55 -6.01 5.68
C GLY A 20 -5.04 -6.87 4.54
N ILE A 21 -5.38 -8.15 4.57
CA ILE A 21 -4.98 -9.10 3.54
C ILE A 21 -6.22 -9.48 2.72
N GLU A 22 -6.13 -9.34 1.39
CA GLU A 22 -7.15 -9.77 0.44
C GLU A 22 -6.46 -10.45 -0.73
N ASP A 23 -6.88 -11.65 -1.07
CA ASP A 23 -6.32 -12.43 -2.18
C ASP A 23 -4.79 -12.54 -2.13
N GLY A 24 -4.24 -12.66 -0.92
CA GLY A 24 -2.80 -12.78 -0.73
C GLY A 24 -2.02 -11.46 -0.85
N MET A 25 -2.71 -10.35 -0.96
CA MET A 25 -2.11 -9.03 -1.09
C MET A 25 -2.38 -8.18 0.15
N LEU A 26 -1.49 -7.25 0.42
CA LEU A 26 -1.66 -6.26 1.48
C LEU A 26 -2.44 -5.09 0.90
N VAL A 27 -3.61 -4.77 1.47
CA VAL A 27 -4.58 -3.87 0.86
C VAL A 27 -5.08 -2.82 1.85
N LYS A 28 -5.24 -1.58 1.37
CA LYS A 28 -5.92 -0.52 2.11
C LYS A 28 -6.68 0.39 1.15
N GLU A 29 -7.84 0.88 1.59
CA GLU A 29 -8.58 1.91 0.91
C GLU A 29 -8.42 3.24 1.65
N TYR A 30 -8.04 4.28 0.92
CA TYR A 30 -7.96 5.66 1.42
C TYR A 30 -9.13 6.46 0.90
N VAL A 31 -9.73 7.29 1.75
CA VAL A 31 -10.81 8.20 1.36
C VAL A 31 -10.31 9.63 1.57
N PHE A 32 -10.49 10.46 0.55
CA PHE A 32 -10.05 11.87 0.58
C PHE A 32 -11.26 12.78 0.60
N PRO A 33 -11.64 13.32 1.79
CA PRO A 33 -12.81 14.20 1.89
C PRO A 33 -12.70 15.44 1.00
N GLU A 34 -11.47 15.87 0.69
CA GLU A 34 -11.20 17.02 -0.18
C GLU A 34 -11.61 16.79 -1.63
N GLY A 35 -11.79 15.53 -2.05
CA GLY A 35 -12.30 15.20 -3.37
C GLY A 35 -11.32 14.51 -4.29
N PHE A 36 -11.68 14.48 -5.56
CA PHE A 36 -10.97 13.73 -6.59
C PHE A 36 -9.51 14.20 -6.77
N MET A 37 -9.29 15.51 -6.82
CA MET A 37 -7.94 16.02 -7.07
C MET A 37 -6.99 15.69 -5.92
N ALA A 38 -7.49 15.63 -4.68
CA ALA A 38 -6.69 15.19 -3.53
C ALA A 38 -6.31 13.71 -3.67
N ALA A 39 -7.25 12.88 -4.13
CA ALA A 39 -6.97 11.47 -4.40
C ALA A 39 -5.90 11.31 -5.49
N ILE A 40 -6.00 12.06 -6.58
CA ILE A 40 -5.01 12.05 -7.66
C ILE A 40 -3.64 12.51 -7.16
N ALA A 41 -3.59 13.57 -6.36
CA ALA A 41 -2.33 14.07 -5.79
C ALA A 41 -1.64 13.01 -4.92
N PHE A 42 -2.43 12.27 -4.13
CA PHE A 42 -1.91 11.14 -3.35
C PHE A 42 -1.33 10.07 -4.27
N VAL A 43 -2.05 9.69 -5.32
CA VAL A 43 -1.58 8.68 -6.29
C VAL A 43 -0.28 9.12 -6.93
N ASP A 44 -0.14 10.40 -7.29
CA ASP A 44 1.12 10.91 -7.84
C ASP A 44 2.28 10.73 -6.87
N ARG A 45 2.07 10.98 -5.58
CA ARG A 45 3.10 10.78 -4.56
C ARG A 45 3.44 9.31 -4.38
N VAL A 46 2.44 8.44 -4.39
CA VAL A 46 2.66 6.98 -4.31
C VAL A 46 3.43 6.48 -5.52
N ALA A 47 3.13 7.00 -6.70
CA ALA A 47 3.82 6.60 -7.93
C ALA A 47 5.32 6.90 -7.84
N VAL A 48 5.70 8.07 -7.33
CA VAL A 48 7.11 8.43 -7.15
C VAL A 48 7.79 7.48 -6.16
N ALA A 49 7.14 7.21 -5.03
CA ALA A 49 7.69 6.30 -4.02
C ALA A 49 7.85 4.88 -4.56
N ALA A 50 6.87 4.40 -5.34
CA ALA A 50 6.91 3.07 -5.94
C ALA A 50 8.05 2.94 -6.96
N GLU A 51 8.25 3.96 -7.79
CA GLU A 51 9.37 3.99 -8.74
C GLU A 51 10.71 3.99 -8.00
N ASP A 52 10.84 4.80 -6.95
CA ASP A 52 12.08 4.87 -6.17
C ASP A 52 12.40 3.54 -5.50
N ALA A 53 11.38 2.82 -5.05
CA ALA A 53 11.54 1.50 -4.42
C ALA A 53 11.64 0.36 -5.43
N ASP A 54 11.39 0.62 -6.70
CA ASP A 54 11.25 -0.40 -7.75
C ASP A 54 10.27 -1.50 -7.30
N HIS A 55 9.14 -1.08 -6.75
CA HIS A 55 8.11 -1.98 -6.23
C HIS A 55 6.74 -1.34 -6.46
N HIS A 56 5.98 -1.86 -7.41
CA HIS A 56 4.80 -1.19 -7.94
C HIS A 56 3.51 -1.81 -7.40
N PRO A 57 2.65 -1.01 -6.73
CA PRO A 57 1.36 -1.49 -6.26
C PRO A 57 0.31 -1.49 -7.36
N ASP A 58 -0.76 -2.24 -7.16
CA ASP A 58 -1.99 -2.05 -7.91
C ASP A 58 -2.72 -0.84 -7.32
N ILE A 59 -3.18 0.07 -8.17
CA ILE A 59 -3.86 1.29 -7.74
C ILE A 59 -5.21 1.37 -8.45
N ASP A 60 -6.27 1.47 -7.66
CA ASP A 60 -7.64 1.62 -8.15
C ASP A 60 -8.20 2.94 -7.62
N ILE A 61 -8.62 3.84 -8.51
CA ILE A 61 -9.14 5.14 -8.15
C ILE A 61 -10.63 5.18 -8.47
N ARG A 62 -11.46 5.45 -7.46
CA ARG A 62 -12.90 5.62 -7.59
C ARG A 62 -13.29 6.95 -6.98
N TRP A 63 -13.40 7.99 -7.79
CA TRP A 63 -13.65 9.37 -7.37
C TRP A 63 -12.64 9.79 -6.28
N ASN A 64 -13.06 9.89 -5.01
CA ASN A 64 -12.19 10.30 -3.89
C ASN A 64 -11.65 9.11 -3.09
N ARG A 65 -11.78 7.89 -3.62
CA ARG A 65 -11.31 6.66 -2.96
C ARG A 65 -10.15 6.08 -3.75
N VAL A 66 -9.10 5.70 -3.04
CA VAL A 66 -7.93 5.06 -3.64
C VAL A 66 -7.67 3.75 -2.92
N ARG A 67 -7.71 2.65 -3.66
CA ARG A 67 -7.38 1.33 -3.13
C ARG A 67 -5.96 0.99 -3.58
N ILE A 68 -5.10 0.71 -2.61
CA ILE A 68 -3.73 0.27 -2.87
C ILE A 68 -3.63 -1.20 -2.49
N ALA A 69 -3.08 -2.01 -3.38
CA ALA A 69 -2.83 -3.43 -3.13
C ALA A 69 -1.40 -3.76 -3.51
N VAL A 70 -0.63 -4.35 -2.59
CA VAL A 70 0.78 -4.67 -2.83
C VAL A 70 1.07 -6.12 -2.51
N VAL A 71 1.95 -6.69 -3.33
CA VAL A 71 2.46 -8.05 -3.16
C VAL A 71 3.80 -8.14 -3.89
N THR A 72 4.66 -9.03 -3.46
CA THR A 72 5.94 -9.27 -4.14
C THR A 72 5.78 -10.47 -5.05
N HIS A 73 5.44 -10.21 -6.33
CA HIS A 73 5.13 -11.27 -7.29
C HIS A 73 6.28 -12.26 -7.45
N ASP A 74 7.51 -11.80 -7.50
CA ASP A 74 8.69 -12.65 -7.67
C ASP A 74 8.86 -13.66 -6.54
N GLU A 75 8.36 -13.32 -5.34
CA GLU A 75 8.44 -14.19 -4.17
C GLU A 75 7.15 -14.97 -3.94
N GLY A 76 6.08 -14.63 -4.66
CA GLY A 76 4.79 -15.28 -4.54
C GLY A 76 3.99 -14.89 -3.31
N GLY A 77 4.23 -13.74 -2.71
CA GLY A 77 3.51 -13.31 -1.52
C GLY A 77 4.08 -12.04 -0.90
N ILE A 78 3.72 -11.80 0.35
CA ILE A 78 4.06 -10.58 1.07
C ILE A 78 5.47 -10.66 1.64
N THR A 79 6.25 -9.60 1.42
CA THR A 79 7.59 -9.44 1.96
C THR A 79 7.72 -8.09 2.67
N GLY A 80 8.89 -7.80 3.21
CA GLY A 80 9.18 -6.49 3.79
C GLY A 80 9.10 -5.33 2.80
N LYS A 81 9.20 -5.61 1.49
CA LYS A 81 8.99 -4.57 0.47
C LYS A 81 7.55 -4.06 0.51
N ASP A 82 6.59 -4.97 0.73
CA ASP A 82 5.17 -4.62 0.76
C ASP A 82 4.82 -3.84 2.02
N THR A 83 5.28 -4.28 3.18
CA THR A 83 5.02 -3.58 4.44
C THR A 83 5.73 -2.23 4.47
N GLY A 84 6.91 -2.13 3.88
CA GLY A 84 7.64 -0.86 3.74
C GLY A 84 6.90 0.13 2.86
N LEU A 85 6.39 -0.32 1.71
CA LEU A 85 5.62 0.54 0.82
C LEU A 85 4.28 0.93 1.45
N ALA A 86 3.63 0.02 2.17
CA ALA A 86 2.40 0.33 2.90
C ALA A 86 2.62 1.45 3.92
N ALA A 87 3.68 1.38 4.71
CA ALA A 87 4.02 2.42 5.68
C ALA A 87 4.29 3.76 4.97
N GLU A 88 4.96 3.73 3.83
CA GLU A 88 5.23 4.93 3.04
C GLU A 88 3.94 5.53 2.49
N CYS A 89 3.00 4.70 2.00
CA CYS A 89 1.69 5.18 1.56
C CYS A 89 0.95 5.89 2.69
N ASP A 90 0.97 5.34 3.90
CA ASP A 90 0.33 5.99 5.06
C ASP A 90 0.96 7.35 5.35
N ARG A 91 2.27 7.44 5.27
CA ARG A 91 2.98 8.72 5.46
C ARG A 91 2.58 9.73 4.39
N LEU A 92 2.48 9.30 3.14
CA LEU A 92 2.15 10.17 2.01
C LEU A 92 0.69 10.62 2.02
N ALA A 93 -0.20 9.85 2.63
CA ALA A 93 -1.63 10.18 2.69
C ALA A 93 -1.91 11.42 3.53
N VAL A 94 -1.04 11.74 4.49
CA VAL A 94 -1.19 12.91 5.38
C VAL A 94 -0.30 14.09 4.98
N ALA A 95 0.44 13.94 3.90
CA ALA A 95 1.37 14.96 3.43
C ALA A 95 0.65 16.12 2.71
#